data_45a5375ec04324034ebe3dff05a894a2
#
_entry.id   45a5375ec04324034ebe3dff05a894a2
#
_cell.length_a   1.000
_cell.length_b   1.000
_cell.length_c   1.000
_cell.angle_alpha   90.00
_cell.angle_beta   90.00
_cell.angle_gamma   90.00
#
_symmetry.space_group_name_H-M   'P 1'
#
loop_
_entity.id
_entity.type
_entity.pdbx_description
1 polymer ?
#
loop_
_entity_poly.entity_id
_entity_poly.type
_entity_poly.pdbx_seq_one_letter_code
_entity_poly.pdbx_strand_id
1 'polypeptide(L)'
;MKIVENDGIVSFTVRVQPRASRDEIAGEYQDGLKIRLTAPPLDGRANEALRQLLATRLKVPLAAVRIASGERSRTKRVEIHGVTAAMIRGLAA
;
A
#
# COMPACT_ATOMS: atom_id res chain seq x y z
N MET A 1 -12.11 -7.30 -1.36
CA MET A 1 -10.64 -7.16 -1.24
C MET A 1 -10.07 -8.38 -0.53
N LYS A 2 -9.02 -8.93 -1.08
CA LYS A 2 -8.38 -10.12 -0.51
C LYS A 2 -7.24 -9.71 0.42
N ILE A 3 -7.42 -9.95 1.72
CA ILE A 3 -6.44 -9.62 2.75
C ILE A 3 -6.09 -10.87 3.51
N VAL A 4 -4.79 -11.10 3.72
CA VAL A 4 -4.30 -12.23 4.50
C VAL A 4 -3.74 -11.70 5.82
N GLU A 5 -4.23 -12.23 6.93
CA GLU A 5 -3.70 -11.96 8.28
C GLU A 5 -2.98 -13.21 8.78
N ASN A 6 -1.73 -13.04 9.21
CA ASN A 6 -0.94 -14.16 9.70
C ASN A 6 0.12 -13.64 10.66
N ASP A 7 0.07 -14.10 11.92
CA ASP A 7 1.07 -13.75 12.94
C ASP A 7 1.27 -12.25 13.14
N GLY A 8 0.18 -11.48 13.14
CA GLY A 8 0.26 -10.04 13.36
C GLY A 8 0.68 -9.25 12.12
N ILE A 9 0.81 -9.91 10.98
CA ILE A 9 1.13 -9.27 9.71
C ILE A 9 -0.07 -9.34 8.79
N VAL A 10 -0.44 -8.20 8.22
CA VAL A 10 -1.51 -8.11 7.22
C VAL A 10 -0.88 -7.92 5.86
N SER A 11 -1.32 -8.69 4.87
CA SER A 11 -0.76 -8.69 3.53
C SER A 11 -1.86 -8.52 2.50
N PHE A 12 -1.62 -7.67 1.51
CA PHE A 12 -2.59 -7.39 0.45
C PHE A 12 -1.88 -6.84 -0.78
N THR A 13 -2.61 -6.79 -1.89
CA THR A 13 -2.07 -6.31 -3.17
C THR A 13 -2.41 -4.83 -3.36
N VAL A 14 -1.45 -4.07 -3.86
CA VAL A 14 -1.63 -2.65 -4.21
C VAL A 14 -1.31 -2.47 -5.69
N ARG A 15 -2.21 -1.80 -6.40
CA ARG A 15 -1.98 -1.34 -7.77
C ARG A 15 -1.62 0.14 -7.72
N VAL A 16 -0.42 0.49 -8.17
CA VAL A 16 0.09 1.85 -8.12
C VAL A 16 -0.11 2.54 -9.48
N GLN A 17 -0.63 3.77 -9.45
CA GLN A 17 -0.64 4.66 -10.60
C GLN A 17 0.36 5.80 -10.29
N PRO A 18 1.56 5.79 -10.90
CA PRO A 18 2.55 6.85 -10.66
C PRO A 18 2.23 8.12 -11.45
N ARG A 19 2.96 9.18 -11.14
CA ARG A 19 2.83 10.48 -11.82
C ARG A 19 1.40 11.02 -11.81
N ALA A 20 0.69 10.75 -10.74
CA ALA A 20 -0.66 11.28 -10.53
C ALA A 20 -0.58 12.72 -10.05
N SER A 21 -1.71 13.43 -10.05
CA SER A 21 -1.75 14.81 -9.59
C SER A 21 -1.65 14.94 -8.07
N ARG A 22 -1.95 13.87 -7.33
CA ARG A 22 -1.82 13.85 -5.86
C ARG A 22 -1.69 12.42 -5.37
N ASP A 23 -1.18 12.29 -4.14
CA ASP A 23 -1.11 11.00 -3.46
C ASP A 23 -2.48 10.70 -2.83
N GLU A 24 -3.08 9.58 -3.20
CA GLU A 24 -4.38 9.20 -2.64
C GLU A 24 -4.64 7.71 -2.75
N ILE A 25 -5.45 7.21 -1.82
CA ILE A 25 -5.98 5.86 -1.89
C ILE A 25 -7.29 5.95 -2.68
N ALA A 26 -7.31 5.32 -3.86
CA ALA A 26 -8.41 5.48 -4.80
C ALA A 26 -9.52 4.44 -4.64
N GLY A 27 -9.39 3.52 -3.67
CA GLY A 27 -10.40 2.50 -3.40
C GLY A 27 -9.98 1.11 -3.84
N GLU A 28 -10.93 0.20 -3.89
CA GLU A 28 -10.66 -1.15 -4.32
C GLU A 28 -10.42 -1.23 -5.83
N TYR A 29 -9.51 -2.12 -6.20
CA TYR A 29 -9.23 -2.43 -7.59
C TYR A 29 -8.91 -3.93 -7.68
N GLN A 30 -9.77 -4.69 -8.36
CA GLN A 30 -9.68 -6.14 -8.37
C GLN A 30 -9.67 -6.68 -6.92
N ASP A 31 -8.69 -7.44 -6.51
CA ASP A 31 -8.61 -8.01 -5.18
C ASP A 31 -7.79 -7.15 -4.19
N GLY A 32 -7.41 -5.94 -4.56
CA GLY A 32 -6.55 -5.11 -3.74
C GLY A 32 -6.97 -3.65 -3.69
N LEU A 33 -6.02 -2.79 -3.35
CA LEU A 33 -6.20 -1.34 -3.32
C LEU A 33 -5.55 -0.71 -4.55
N LYS A 34 -6.20 0.31 -5.09
CA LYS A 34 -5.58 1.21 -6.06
C LYS A 34 -5.09 2.44 -5.33
N ILE A 35 -3.83 2.79 -5.55
CA ILE A 35 -3.20 3.95 -4.92
C ILE A 35 -2.55 4.79 -6.01
N ARG A 36 -2.86 6.10 -6.00
CA ARG A 36 -2.25 7.09 -6.90
C ARG A 36 -1.12 7.77 -6.16
N LEU A 37 0.01 7.94 -6.84
CA LEU A 37 1.20 8.58 -6.26
C LEU A 37 1.72 9.64 -7.24
N THR A 38 2.13 10.78 -6.70
CA THR A 38 2.78 11.83 -7.50
C THR A 38 4.19 11.41 -7.90
N ALA A 39 4.82 10.55 -7.12
CA ALA A 39 6.18 10.10 -7.35
C ALA A 39 6.31 9.34 -8.69
N PRO A 40 7.45 9.50 -9.39
CA PRO A 40 7.72 8.71 -10.58
C PRO A 40 8.09 7.28 -10.20
N PRO A 41 7.95 6.30 -11.11
CA PRO A 41 8.32 4.91 -10.83
C PRO A 41 9.83 4.69 -11.04
N LEU A 42 10.65 5.56 -10.43
CA LEU A 42 12.09 5.58 -10.61
C LEU A 42 12.79 5.55 -9.27
N ASP A 43 13.91 4.83 -9.18
CA ASP A 43 14.84 4.85 -8.05
C ASP A 43 14.16 4.58 -6.69
N GLY A 44 13.15 3.72 -6.66
CA GLY A 44 12.43 3.39 -5.44
C GLY A 44 11.55 4.50 -4.90
N ARG A 45 11.38 5.61 -5.60
CA ARG A 45 10.57 6.74 -5.12
C ARG A 45 9.12 6.38 -4.92
N ALA A 46 8.53 5.65 -5.87
CA ALA A 46 7.14 5.21 -5.73
C ALA A 46 6.97 4.25 -4.56
N ASN A 47 7.94 3.36 -4.33
CA ASN A 47 7.90 2.43 -3.21
C ASN A 47 7.94 3.17 -1.88
N GLU A 48 8.83 4.15 -1.76
CA GLU A 48 8.95 4.94 -0.53
C GLU A 48 7.69 5.78 -0.30
N ALA A 49 7.17 6.43 -1.35
CA ALA A 49 5.94 7.22 -1.25
C ALA A 49 4.76 6.35 -0.84
N LEU A 50 4.66 5.13 -1.38
CA LEU A 50 3.62 4.17 -1.02
C LEU A 50 3.71 3.80 0.46
N ARG A 51 4.90 3.46 0.93
CA ARG A 51 5.11 3.10 2.34
C ARG A 51 4.73 4.26 3.26
N GLN A 52 5.16 5.47 2.94
CA GLN A 52 4.85 6.66 3.75
C GLN A 52 3.34 6.96 3.78
N LEU A 53 2.68 6.85 2.65
CA LEU A 53 1.23 7.09 2.58
C LEU A 53 0.47 6.09 3.47
N LEU A 54 0.81 4.81 3.36
CA LEU A 54 0.15 3.77 4.17
C LEU A 54 0.46 3.94 5.66
N ALA A 55 1.72 4.21 6.00
CA ALA A 55 2.12 4.40 7.40
C ALA A 55 1.37 5.58 8.03
N THR A 56 1.27 6.69 7.31
CA THR A 56 0.57 7.89 7.79
C THR A 56 -0.92 7.62 7.96
N ARG A 57 -1.54 6.99 6.97
CA ARG A 57 -2.99 6.74 7.00
C ARG A 57 -3.37 5.72 8.07
N LEU A 58 -2.52 4.74 8.32
CA LEU A 58 -2.77 3.71 9.32
C LEU A 58 -2.19 4.07 10.69
N LYS A 59 -1.46 5.17 10.79
CA LYS A 59 -0.85 5.64 12.03
C LYS A 59 0.11 4.62 12.64
N VAL A 60 0.95 4.04 11.79
CA VAL A 60 2.00 3.11 12.20
C VAL A 60 3.36 3.66 11.77
N PRO A 61 4.46 3.20 12.40
CA PRO A 61 5.80 3.60 11.96
C PRO A 61 6.07 3.15 10.52
N LEU A 62 6.91 3.89 9.81
CA LEU A 62 7.29 3.54 8.44
C LEU A 62 7.88 2.13 8.37
N ALA A 63 8.66 1.75 9.38
CA ALA A 63 9.27 0.43 9.46
C ALA A 63 8.25 -0.71 9.54
N ALA A 64 7.00 -0.43 9.91
CA ALA A 64 5.95 -1.43 9.97
C ALA A 64 5.41 -1.78 8.57
N VAL A 65 5.72 -0.98 7.55
CA VAL A 65 5.21 -1.17 6.19
C VAL A 65 6.35 -1.67 5.30
N ARG A 66 6.12 -2.81 4.66
CA ARG A 66 7.13 -3.44 3.81
C ARG A 66 6.53 -3.83 2.46
N ILE A 67 7.30 -3.63 1.41
CA ILE A 67 6.94 -4.14 0.08
C ILE A 67 7.60 -5.51 -0.07
N ALA A 68 6.78 -6.55 -0.06
CA ALA A 68 7.27 -7.93 -0.08
C ALA A 68 7.66 -8.38 -1.49
N SER A 69 6.97 -7.89 -2.51
CA SER A 69 7.28 -8.22 -3.91
C SER A 69 6.72 -7.16 -4.85
N GLY A 70 7.16 -7.21 -6.10
CA GLY A 70 6.70 -6.27 -7.12
C GLY A 70 7.36 -4.90 -7.03
N GLU A 71 8.58 -4.81 -6.50
CA GLU A 71 9.28 -3.53 -6.30
C GLU A 71 9.41 -2.72 -7.58
N ARG A 72 9.55 -3.38 -8.73
CA ARG A 72 9.66 -2.74 -10.04
C ARG A 72 8.39 -2.84 -10.86
N SER A 73 7.30 -3.27 -10.25
CA SER A 73 6.00 -3.47 -10.90
C SER A 73 5.00 -2.44 -10.37
N ARG A 74 3.98 -2.16 -11.17
CA ARG A 74 2.83 -1.35 -10.70
C ARG A 74 1.93 -2.15 -9.76
N THR A 75 2.04 -3.47 -9.76
CA THR A 75 1.32 -4.32 -8.84
C THR A 75 2.29 -4.82 -7.79
N LYS A 76 2.03 -4.47 -6.53
CA LYS A 76 2.94 -4.75 -5.42
C LYS A 76 2.23 -5.55 -4.35
N ARG A 77 2.98 -6.39 -3.66
CA ARG A 77 2.49 -7.08 -2.47
C ARG A 77 3.03 -6.35 -1.25
N VAL A 78 2.13 -5.90 -0.38
CA VAL A 78 2.48 -5.11 0.79
C VAL A 78 2.18 -5.91 2.05
N GLU A 79 3.08 -5.83 3.04
CA GLU A 79 2.94 -6.42 4.36
C GLU A 79 3.04 -5.33 5.41
N ILE A 80 2.12 -5.33 6.37
CA ILE A 80 2.08 -4.31 7.42
C ILE A 80 1.90 -4.97 8.78
N HIS A 81 2.75 -4.58 9.74
CA HIS A 81 2.66 -5.01 11.13
C HIS A 81 1.78 -4.06 11.94
N GLY A 82 1.08 -4.59 12.92
CA GLY A 82 0.37 -3.77 13.90
C GLY A 82 -0.96 -3.21 13.42
N VAL A 83 -1.53 -3.79 12.36
CA VAL A 83 -2.82 -3.41 11.82
C VAL A 83 -3.71 -4.64 11.65
N THR A 84 -5.02 -4.41 11.45
CA THR A 84 -5.99 -5.47 11.19
C THR A 84 -6.50 -5.40 9.77
N ALA A 85 -7.09 -6.49 9.30
CA ALA A 85 -7.74 -6.51 7.99
C ALA A 85 -8.86 -5.45 7.92
N ALA A 86 -9.59 -5.24 9.02
CA ALA A 86 -10.64 -4.24 9.05
C ALA A 86 -10.09 -2.82 8.82
N MET A 87 -8.91 -2.51 9.36
CA MET A 87 -8.26 -1.22 9.14
C MET A 87 -7.91 -1.03 7.66
N ILE A 88 -7.43 -2.08 7.01
CA ILE A 88 -7.11 -2.02 5.57
C ILE A 88 -8.38 -1.83 4.74
N ARG A 89 -9.44 -2.56 5.06
CA ARG A 89 -10.73 -2.38 4.38
C ARG A 89 -11.28 -0.98 4.55
N GLY A 90 -11.06 -0.37 5.71
CA GLY A 90 -11.44 1.01 5.97
C GLY A 90 -10.76 2.02 5.06
N LEU A 91 -9.57 1.73 4.56
CA LEU A 91 -8.88 2.60 3.61
C LEU A 91 -9.59 2.66 2.26
N ALA A 92 -10.31 1.61 1.89
CA ALA A 92 -11.02 1.54 0.62
C ALA A 92 -12.41 2.19 0.68
N ALA A 93 -12.88 2.51 1.85
CA ALA A 93 -14.22 3.08 2.06
C ALA A 93 -14.31 4.53 1.59
#